data_1aee61ca23bb168c028a56c39bb192c1
#
_entry.id   1aee61ca23bb168c028a56c39bb192c1
#
_cell.length_a   1.000
_cell.length_b   1.000
_cell.length_c   1.000
_cell.angle_alpha   90.00
_cell.angle_beta   90.00
_cell.angle_gamma   90.00
#
_symmetry.space_group_name_H-M   'P 1'
#
loop_
_entity.id
_entity.type
_entity.pdbx_description
1 polymer ?
#
loop_
_entity_poly.entity_id
_entity_poly.type
_entity_poly.pdbx_seq_one_letter_code
_entity_poly.pdbx_strand_id
1 'polypeptide(L)'
;METAVTSLKEQLTDLAKVEGIISAVVVSRDGFVIDGVSSTGTIDAEAIGAITSAGVGSSEVMGRELNVGQITQVTNEYKDGIIVASFLGEATFLVIVADLKANLGNVRYQIKKRAAAIEAAL
;
A
#
# COMPACT_ATOMS: atom_id res chain seq x y z
N MET A 1 21.60 23.58 -8.33
CA MET A 1 20.95 22.61 -9.14
C MET A 1 19.98 21.78 -8.30
N GLU A 2 18.80 21.65 -8.78
CA GLU A 2 17.84 20.89 -8.01
C GLU A 2 17.98 19.40 -8.25
N THR A 3 17.67 18.65 -7.22
CA THR A 3 17.56 17.21 -7.33
C THR A 3 16.18 16.89 -7.85
N ALA A 4 16.10 16.10 -8.89
CA ALA A 4 14.80 15.66 -9.40
C ALA A 4 14.08 14.87 -8.33
N VAL A 5 12.86 15.31 -8.00
CA VAL A 5 12.00 14.57 -7.09
C VAL A 5 11.30 13.49 -7.90
N THR A 6 11.49 12.24 -7.51
CA THR A 6 10.81 11.12 -8.15
C THR A 6 9.31 11.27 -7.92
N SER A 7 8.53 11.24 -8.99
CA SER A 7 7.09 11.40 -8.89
C SER A 7 6.45 10.21 -8.16
N LEU A 8 5.25 10.44 -7.64
CA LEU A 8 4.48 9.37 -7.01
C LEU A 8 4.29 8.20 -7.97
N LYS A 9 3.92 8.48 -9.21
CA LYS A 9 3.72 7.46 -10.23
C LYS A 9 4.98 6.62 -10.45
N GLU A 10 6.14 7.25 -10.49
CA GLU A 10 7.41 6.55 -10.66
C GLU A 10 7.71 5.63 -9.49
N GLN A 11 7.47 6.09 -8.26
CA GLN A 11 7.67 5.27 -7.06
C GLN A 11 6.76 4.04 -7.08
N LEU A 12 5.50 4.22 -7.44
CA LEU A 12 4.55 3.12 -7.52
C LEU A 12 4.90 2.15 -8.66
N THR A 13 5.35 2.68 -9.79
CA THR A 13 5.80 1.87 -10.91
C THR A 13 7.00 1.01 -10.52
N ASP A 14 7.95 1.55 -9.78
CA ASP A 14 9.10 0.80 -9.30
C ASP A 14 8.69 -0.32 -8.35
N LEU A 15 7.72 -0.06 -7.46
CA LEU A 15 7.16 -1.09 -6.60
C LEU A 15 6.52 -2.22 -7.42
N ALA A 16 5.77 -1.87 -8.44
CA ALA A 16 5.10 -2.85 -9.28
C ALA A 16 6.06 -3.73 -10.09
N LYS A 17 7.34 -3.35 -10.18
CA LYS A 17 8.37 -4.17 -10.82
C LYS A 17 8.96 -5.24 -9.90
N VAL A 18 8.71 -5.16 -8.60
CA VAL A 18 9.18 -6.15 -7.65
C VAL A 18 8.46 -7.47 -7.93
N GLU A 19 9.22 -8.57 -7.92
CA GLU A 19 8.66 -9.87 -8.25
C GLU A 19 7.44 -10.21 -7.41
N GLY A 20 6.35 -10.55 -8.07
CA GLY A 20 5.10 -10.95 -7.44
C GLY A 20 4.16 -9.79 -7.11
N ILE A 21 4.61 -8.55 -7.16
CA ILE A 21 3.73 -7.40 -6.92
C ILE A 21 2.87 -7.18 -8.16
N ILE A 22 1.55 -7.19 -7.97
CA ILE A 22 0.56 -6.99 -9.03
C ILE A 22 0.13 -5.54 -9.08
N SER A 23 -0.11 -4.93 -7.93
CA SER A 23 -0.58 -3.54 -7.85
C SER A 23 0.02 -2.81 -6.68
N ALA A 24 0.23 -1.50 -6.86
CA ALA A 24 0.63 -0.58 -5.82
C ALA A 24 -0.27 0.65 -5.93
N VAL A 25 -1.04 0.93 -4.88
CA VAL A 25 -2.07 1.97 -4.89
C VAL A 25 -1.96 2.79 -3.61
N VAL A 26 -1.98 4.11 -3.74
CA VAL A 26 -2.05 5.01 -2.58
C VAL A 26 -3.49 5.45 -2.40
N VAL A 27 -3.99 5.29 -1.19
CA VAL A 27 -5.40 5.48 -0.85
C VAL A 27 -5.49 6.42 0.35
N SER A 28 -6.46 7.34 0.32
CA SER A 28 -6.78 8.15 1.50
C SER A 28 -7.58 7.32 2.50
N ARG A 29 -7.62 7.76 3.75
CA ARG A 29 -8.42 7.08 4.78
C ARG A 29 -9.90 6.98 4.41
N ASP A 30 -10.38 7.91 3.58
CA ASP A 30 -11.79 7.92 3.14
C ASP A 30 -12.05 6.95 1.99
N GLY A 31 -11.03 6.24 1.52
CA GLY A 31 -11.19 5.25 0.46
C GLY A 31 -10.98 5.78 -0.95
N PHE A 32 -10.55 7.03 -1.10
CA PHE A 32 -10.28 7.60 -2.41
C PHE A 32 -8.87 7.26 -2.86
N VAL A 33 -8.74 6.85 -4.12
CA VAL A 33 -7.44 6.56 -4.72
C VAL A 33 -6.74 7.87 -5.08
N ILE A 34 -5.52 8.04 -4.58
CA ILE A 34 -4.68 9.18 -4.93
C ILE A 34 -3.93 8.88 -6.22
N ASP A 35 -3.31 7.71 -6.32
CA ASP A 35 -2.67 7.22 -7.52
C ASP A 35 -2.46 5.71 -7.41
N GLY A 36 -2.22 5.05 -8.52
CA GLY A 36 -1.99 3.61 -8.51
C GLY A 36 -1.43 3.11 -9.82
N VAL A 37 -0.76 1.98 -9.75
CA VAL A 37 -0.28 1.25 -10.92
C VAL A 37 -0.59 -0.23 -10.75
N SER A 38 -0.79 -0.92 -11.87
CA SER A 38 -0.98 -2.36 -11.90
C SER A 38 -0.11 -2.95 -13.01
N SER A 39 0.60 -4.02 -12.71
CA SER A 39 1.42 -4.70 -13.71
C SER A 39 0.57 -5.46 -14.73
N THR A 40 -0.66 -5.80 -14.38
CA THR A 40 -1.57 -6.53 -15.25
C THR A 40 -2.54 -5.62 -16.01
N GLY A 41 -2.69 -4.39 -15.55
CA GLY A 41 -3.62 -3.43 -16.15
C GLY A 41 -5.10 -3.74 -15.91
N THR A 42 -5.42 -4.75 -15.10
CA THR A 42 -6.79 -5.24 -14.95
C THR A 42 -7.42 -4.98 -13.58
N ILE A 43 -6.67 -4.45 -12.63
CA ILE A 43 -7.18 -4.24 -11.28
C ILE A 43 -7.90 -2.89 -11.18
N ASP A 44 -9.10 -2.95 -10.61
CA ASP A 44 -9.89 -1.75 -10.35
C ASP A 44 -9.35 -1.05 -9.08
N ALA A 45 -8.60 0.02 -9.29
CA ALA A 45 -7.98 0.77 -8.19
C ALA A 45 -9.04 1.37 -7.26
N GLU A 46 -10.19 1.80 -7.79
CA GLU A 46 -11.26 2.36 -6.96
C GLU A 46 -11.84 1.32 -6.02
N ALA A 47 -12.02 0.08 -6.51
CA ALA A 47 -12.49 -1.01 -5.67
C ALA A 47 -11.47 -1.34 -4.57
N ILE A 48 -10.18 -1.35 -4.92
CA ILE A 48 -9.12 -1.56 -3.93
C ILE A 48 -9.22 -0.51 -2.84
N GLY A 49 -9.35 0.77 -3.22
CA GLY A 49 -9.44 1.86 -2.26
C GLY A 49 -10.60 1.71 -1.29
N ALA A 50 -11.79 1.48 -1.81
CA ALA A 50 -13.00 1.36 -1.00
C ALA A 50 -12.95 0.15 -0.04
N ILE A 51 -12.52 -1.00 -0.56
CA ILE A 51 -12.51 -2.24 0.23
C ILE A 51 -11.41 -2.21 1.29
N THR A 52 -10.22 -1.76 0.93
CA THR A 52 -9.10 -1.73 1.87
C THR A 52 -9.30 -0.68 2.95
N SER A 53 -9.91 0.46 2.62
CA SER A 53 -10.25 1.48 3.62
C SER A 53 -11.18 0.91 4.70
N ALA A 54 -12.17 0.12 4.31
CA ALA A 54 -13.07 -0.53 5.25
C ALA A 54 -12.32 -1.53 6.15
N GLY A 55 -11.44 -2.34 5.56
CA GLY A 55 -10.64 -3.32 6.32
C GLY A 55 -9.67 -2.67 7.30
N VAL A 56 -9.03 -1.59 6.87
CA VAL A 56 -8.12 -0.81 7.73
C VAL A 56 -8.89 -0.21 8.89
N GLY A 57 -10.08 0.34 8.64
CA GLY A 57 -10.91 0.92 9.69
C GLY A 57 -11.24 -0.07 10.79
N SER A 58 -11.61 -1.30 10.44
CA SER A 58 -11.87 -2.36 11.41
C SER A 58 -10.62 -2.70 12.21
N SER A 59 -9.47 -2.76 11.57
CA SER A 59 -8.20 -3.06 12.23
C SER A 59 -7.79 -1.93 13.19
N GLU A 60 -8.08 -0.68 12.85
CA GLU A 60 -7.83 0.46 13.76
C GLU A 60 -8.66 0.33 15.04
N VAL A 61 -9.92 -0.07 14.92
CA VAL A 61 -10.79 -0.27 16.08
C VAL A 61 -10.23 -1.36 17.00
N MET A 62 -9.77 -2.47 16.43
CA MET A 62 -9.15 -3.54 17.22
C MET A 62 -7.94 -3.03 18.01
N GLY A 63 -7.08 -2.26 17.40
CA GLY A 63 -5.88 -1.73 18.05
C GLY A 63 -6.24 -0.82 19.22
N ARG A 64 -7.25 0.01 19.05
CA ARG A 64 -7.71 0.93 20.07
C ARG A 64 -8.39 0.19 21.22
N GLU A 65 -9.30 -0.72 20.92
CA GLU A 65 -10.04 -1.46 21.93
C GLU A 65 -9.17 -2.43 22.74
N LEU A 66 -8.14 -2.99 22.11
CA LEU A 66 -7.24 -3.93 22.75
C LEU A 66 -5.97 -3.27 23.30
N ASN A 67 -5.90 -1.94 23.25
CA ASN A 67 -4.83 -1.13 23.84
C ASN A 67 -3.43 -1.47 23.30
N VAL A 68 -3.35 -1.71 22.00
CA VAL A 68 -2.05 -1.94 21.34
C VAL A 68 -1.60 -0.75 20.48
N GLY A 69 -2.36 0.35 20.51
CA GLY A 69 -1.97 1.60 19.89
C GLY A 69 -2.44 1.78 18.46
N GLN A 70 -1.80 2.72 17.77
CA GLN A 70 -2.15 3.05 16.40
C GLN A 70 -1.68 1.95 15.44
N ILE A 71 -2.50 1.71 14.43
CA ILE A 71 -2.16 0.76 13.38
C ILE A 71 -1.03 1.32 12.51
N THR A 72 -0.09 0.46 12.16
CA THR A 72 0.99 0.81 11.22
C THR A 72 0.84 0.07 9.90
N GLN A 73 0.37 -1.16 9.96
CA GLN A 73 0.28 -2.01 8.78
C GLN A 73 -0.73 -3.13 9.00
N VAL A 74 -1.42 -3.50 7.94
CA VAL A 74 -2.28 -4.69 7.92
C VAL A 74 -1.78 -5.62 6.83
N THR A 75 -1.64 -6.89 7.14
CA THR A 75 -1.28 -7.91 6.15
C THR A 75 -2.39 -8.97 6.13
N ASN A 76 -2.95 -9.20 4.96
CA ASN A 76 -3.93 -10.25 4.76
C ASN A 76 -3.32 -11.32 3.87
N GLU A 77 -3.28 -12.54 4.37
CA GLU A 77 -2.78 -13.68 3.62
C GLU A 77 -3.95 -14.45 3.05
N TYR A 78 -3.88 -14.73 1.75
CA TYR A 78 -4.90 -15.49 1.04
C TYR A 78 -4.26 -16.70 0.39
N LYS A 79 -5.08 -17.64 -0.06
CA LYS A 79 -4.62 -18.84 -0.73
C LYS A 79 -3.72 -18.53 -1.94
N ASP A 80 -4.07 -17.48 -2.70
CA ASP A 80 -3.38 -17.19 -3.96
C ASP A 80 -2.57 -15.89 -3.94
N GLY A 81 -2.39 -15.29 -2.78
CA GLY A 81 -1.61 -14.05 -2.66
C GLY A 81 -1.74 -13.36 -1.33
N ILE A 82 -1.22 -12.14 -1.28
CA ILE A 82 -1.26 -11.31 -0.08
C ILE A 82 -1.70 -9.89 -0.44
N ILE A 83 -2.29 -9.21 0.53
CA ILE A 83 -2.56 -7.77 0.44
C ILE A 83 -1.95 -7.12 1.68
N VAL A 84 -1.12 -6.12 1.45
CA VAL A 84 -0.49 -5.36 2.54
C VAL A 84 -0.95 -3.92 2.43
N ALA A 85 -1.48 -3.36 3.52
CA ALA A 85 -1.82 -1.95 3.62
C ALA A 85 -0.93 -1.32 4.68
N SER A 86 -0.08 -0.38 4.28
CA SER A 86 0.89 0.26 5.15
C SER A 86 0.63 1.75 5.22
N PHE A 87 0.51 2.29 6.42
CA PHE A 87 0.24 3.71 6.58
C PHE A 87 1.42 4.57 6.14
N LEU A 88 1.09 5.66 5.45
CA LEU A 88 2.02 6.72 5.03
C LEU A 88 1.59 7.98 5.77
N GLY A 89 2.04 8.14 7.01
CA GLY A 89 1.53 9.20 7.87
C GLY A 89 0.14 8.84 8.40
N GLU A 90 -0.69 9.84 8.69
CA GLU A 90 -1.99 9.62 9.33
C GLU A 90 -3.17 9.59 8.38
N ALA A 91 -3.02 10.17 7.20
CA ALA A 91 -4.15 10.41 6.29
C ALA A 91 -4.19 9.48 5.08
N THR A 92 -3.12 8.76 4.81
CA THR A 92 -3.01 7.91 3.61
C THR A 92 -2.37 6.58 3.93
N PHE A 93 -2.60 5.60 3.07
CA PHE A 93 -1.90 4.32 3.16
C PHE A 93 -1.61 3.77 1.77
N LEU A 94 -0.57 2.95 1.72
CA LEU A 94 -0.13 2.27 0.51
C LEU A 94 -0.66 0.83 0.54
N VAL A 95 -1.34 0.44 -0.53
CA VAL A 95 -1.87 -0.92 -0.67
C VAL A 95 -1.06 -1.65 -1.73
N ILE A 96 -0.50 -2.79 -1.35
CA ILE A 96 0.20 -3.68 -2.26
C ILE A 96 -0.61 -4.96 -2.40
N VAL A 97 -0.91 -5.32 -3.64
CA VAL A 97 -1.52 -6.62 -3.96
C VAL A 97 -0.44 -7.45 -4.62
N ALA A 98 -0.21 -8.65 -4.10
CA ALA A 98 0.86 -9.51 -4.59
C ALA A 98 0.40 -10.95 -4.71
N ASP A 99 1.00 -11.68 -5.65
CA ASP A 99 0.73 -13.10 -5.86
C ASP A 99 1.73 -13.98 -5.06
N LEU A 100 1.66 -15.29 -5.26
CA LEU A 100 2.49 -16.25 -4.52
C LEU A 100 3.98 -16.19 -4.87
N LYS A 101 4.35 -15.48 -5.92
CA LYS A 101 5.77 -15.28 -6.27
C LYS A 101 6.43 -14.27 -5.39
N ALA A 102 5.64 -13.42 -4.71
CA ALA A 102 6.18 -12.40 -3.84
C ALA A 102 6.69 -13.01 -2.54
N ASN A 103 7.81 -12.46 -2.06
CA ASN A 103 8.32 -12.75 -0.73
C ASN A 103 7.79 -11.66 0.21
N LEU A 104 7.03 -12.04 1.22
CA LEU A 104 6.41 -11.08 2.14
C LEU A 104 7.45 -10.19 2.84
N GLY A 105 8.57 -10.78 3.26
CA GLY A 105 9.64 -9.99 3.89
C GLY A 105 10.20 -8.94 2.94
N ASN A 106 10.38 -9.30 1.67
CA ASN A 106 10.85 -8.35 0.67
C ASN A 106 9.81 -7.28 0.35
N VAL A 107 8.54 -7.64 0.29
CA VAL A 107 7.45 -6.67 0.09
C VAL A 107 7.47 -5.63 1.21
N ARG A 108 7.54 -6.07 2.46
CA ARG A 108 7.62 -5.17 3.61
C ARG A 108 8.89 -4.31 3.57
N TYR A 109 10.00 -4.88 3.18
CA TYR A 109 11.26 -4.14 3.03
C TYR A 109 11.14 -3.04 1.98
N GLN A 110 10.58 -3.37 0.82
CA GLN A 110 10.40 -2.41 -0.27
C GLN A 110 9.45 -1.27 0.13
N ILE A 111 8.38 -1.59 0.85
CA ILE A 111 7.47 -0.57 1.37
C ILE A 111 8.22 0.37 2.31
N LYS A 112 8.94 -0.18 3.27
CA LYS A 112 9.67 0.62 4.25
C LYS A 112 10.74 1.49 3.60
N LYS A 113 11.44 0.93 2.63
CA LYS A 113 12.50 1.64 1.90
C LYS A 113 11.95 2.84 1.12
N ARG A 114 10.74 2.73 0.58
CA ARG A 114 10.15 3.76 -0.29
C ARG A 114 9.16 4.68 0.40
N ALA A 115 8.80 4.39 1.66
CA ALA A 115 7.75 5.13 2.36
C ALA A 115 8.00 6.64 2.40
N ALA A 116 9.21 7.06 2.75
CA ALA A 116 9.54 8.48 2.85
C ALA A 116 9.46 9.19 1.50
N ALA A 117 9.94 8.55 0.43
CA ALA A 117 9.88 9.11 -0.91
C ALA A 117 8.43 9.20 -1.41
N ILE A 118 7.62 8.21 -1.11
CA ILE A 118 6.21 8.22 -1.48
C ILE A 118 5.47 9.35 -0.73
N GLU A 119 5.69 9.47 0.57
CA GLU A 119 5.11 10.56 1.34
C GLU A 119 5.51 11.93 0.80
N ALA A 120 6.77 12.10 0.45
CA ALA A 120 7.26 13.36 -0.09
C ALA A 120 6.65 13.69 -1.45
N ALA A 121 6.16 12.71 -2.17
CA ALA A 121 5.55 12.88 -3.49
C ALA A 121 4.03 13.08 -3.43
N LEU A 122 3.44 12.99 -2.25
CA LEU A 122 1.98 13.16 -2.08
C LEU A 122 1.49 14.63 -2.17
#